data_c1dd07151c851f276a30017a2d8a109d
#
_entry.id   c1dd07151c851f276a30017a2d8a109d
#
_cell.length_a   1.000
_cell.length_b   1.000
_cell.length_c   1.000
_cell.angle_alpha   90.00
_cell.angle_beta   90.00
_cell.angle_gamma   90.00
#
_symmetry.space_group_name_H-M   'P 1'
#
loop_
_entity.id
_entity.type
_entity.pdbx_description
1 polymer ?
#
loop_
_entity_poly.entity_id
_entity_poly.type
_entity_poly.pdbx_seq_one_letter_code
_entity_poly.pdbx_strand_id
1 'polypeptide(L)'
;HLVEDETASSRAFNAKYILKNTVDKILGKKEDFGNLDGVIITGDISDDGSTASYSDAYDILKELHLPLLAIPGNHDLRQPMMSYFAKDIEIQNSEFFDWVYETSDTLIIGLDTLVEGQNHGMLRPESLNLLFESLNQPTEKNIILAIHHPPINTGIPFMDEIALKNSDELSECLDAANQPIRILCGHVHGVYQGTLGIHSVVTAPSTCTRFSFNKRTDAPKGFKLSPTGFAYLESSKDGFWTALTTVN
;
A
#
# COMPACT_ATOMS: atom_id res chain seq x y z
N HIS A 1 -5.78 -9.56 -1.39
CA HIS A 1 -6.34 -10.65 -0.57
C HIS A 1 -6.58 -11.93 -1.39
N LEU A 2 -5.53 -12.51 -1.96
CA LEU A 2 -5.59 -13.82 -2.60
C LEU A 2 -5.64 -14.92 -1.54
N VAL A 3 -6.16 -16.09 -1.94
CA VAL A 3 -6.17 -17.31 -1.13
C VAL A 3 -5.70 -18.48 -1.98
N GLU A 4 -5.09 -19.50 -1.35
CA GLU A 4 -4.59 -20.67 -2.05
C GLU A 4 -5.71 -21.43 -2.77
N ASP A 5 -6.86 -21.60 -2.12
CA ASP A 5 -8.03 -22.28 -2.69
C ASP A 5 -9.22 -21.33 -2.81
N GLU A 6 -9.35 -20.69 -3.97
CA GLU A 6 -10.47 -19.81 -4.30
C GLU A 6 -11.84 -20.53 -4.29
N THR A 7 -11.86 -21.86 -4.42
CA THR A 7 -13.10 -22.65 -4.39
C THR A 7 -13.57 -22.95 -2.97
N ALA A 8 -12.64 -23.06 -2.02
CA ALA A 8 -12.92 -23.25 -0.61
C ALA A 8 -13.28 -21.92 0.12
N SER A 9 -13.02 -20.80 -0.52
CA SER A 9 -13.32 -19.48 0.02
C SER A 9 -14.84 -19.28 0.13
N SER A 10 -15.30 -18.86 1.29
CA SER A 10 -16.67 -18.38 1.48
C SER A 10 -16.97 -17.05 0.77
N ARG A 11 -16.01 -16.54 0.02
CA ARG A 11 -16.09 -15.26 -0.70
C ARG A 11 -16.92 -15.40 -1.97
N ALA A 12 -17.77 -14.42 -2.19
CA ALA A 12 -18.60 -14.35 -3.40
C ALA A 12 -17.83 -13.87 -4.65
N PHE A 13 -16.48 -13.91 -4.66
CA PHE A 13 -15.66 -13.40 -5.76
C PHE A 13 -14.29 -14.10 -5.81
N ASN A 14 -13.72 -14.13 -7.01
CA ASN A 14 -12.38 -14.65 -7.28
C ASN A 14 -11.38 -13.49 -7.37
N ALA A 15 -10.59 -13.29 -6.31
CA ALA A 15 -9.62 -12.20 -6.20
C ALA A 15 -8.50 -12.32 -7.24
N LYS A 16 -8.04 -13.53 -7.53
CA LYS A 16 -7.02 -13.82 -8.54
C LYS A 16 -7.48 -13.38 -9.95
N TYR A 17 -8.71 -13.73 -10.32
CA TYR A 17 -9.30 -13.31 -11.60
C TYR A 17 -9.42 -11.78 -11.69
N ILE A 18 -9.84 -11.13 -10.60
CA ILE A 18 -9.98 -9.67 -10.57
C ILE A 18 -8.61 -8.99 -10.69
N LEU A 19 -7.58 -9.50 -9.98
CA LEU A 19 -6.21 -8.99 -10.10
C LEU A 19 -5.69 -9.14 -11.53
N LYS A 20 -5.88 -10.31 -12.16
CA LYS A 20 -5.48 -10.54 -13.55
C LYS A 20 -6.16 -9.53 -14.50
N ASN A 21 -7.46 -9.33 -14.37
CA ASN A 21 -8.17 -8.34 -15.18
C ASN A 21 -7.65 -6.92 -14.96
N THR A 22 -7.24 -6.59 -13.73
CA THR A 22 -6.63 -5.28 -13.43
C THR A 22 -5.31 -5.11 -14.18
N VAL A 23 -4.44 -6.13 -14.12
CA VAL A 23 -3.16 -6.14 -14.85
C VAL A 23 -3.39 -6.04 -16.37
N ASP A 24 -4.31 -6.83 -16.92
CA ASP A 24 -4.63 -6.79 -18.35
C ASP A 24 -5.10 -5.40 -18.81
N LYS A 25 -5.88 -4.70 -17.98
CA LYS A 25 -6.32 -3.33 -18.28
C LYS A 25 -5.20 -2.31 -18.20
N ILE A 26 -4.27 -2.46 -17.25
CA ILE A 26 -3.07 -1.61 -17.18
C ILE A 26 -2.24 -1.81 -18.44
N LEU A 27 -2.00 -3.06 -18.83
CA LEU A 27 -1.26 -3.39 -20.05
C LEU A 27 -1.94 -2.86 -21.31
N GLY A 28 -3.27 -2.98 -21.40
CA GLY A 28 -4.07 -2.47 -22.53
C GLY A 28 -4.09 -0.94 -22.65
N LYS A 29 -3.71 -0.22 -21.58
CA LYS A 29 -3.64 1.24 -21.52
C LYS A 29 -2.23 1.77 -21.29
N LYS A 30 -1.21 0.93 -21.44
CA LYS A 30 0.18 1.30 -21.14
C LYS A 30 0.64 2.56 -21.90
N GLU A 31 0.18 2.74 -23.13
CA GLU A 31 0.50 3.93 -23.95
C GLU A 31 -0.14 5.20 -23.38
N ASP A 32 -1.31 5.09 -22.71
CA ASP A 32 -1.99 6.23 -22.10
C ASP A 32 -1.26 6.77 -20.84
N PHE A 33 -0.49 5.91 -20.18
CA PHE A 33 0.23 6.25 -18.94
C PHE A 33 1.66 6.75 -19.17
N GLY A 34 2.20 6.62 -20.39
CA GLY A 34 3.60 6.94 -20.65
C GLY A 34 4.57 5.94 -20.00
N ASN A 35 5.76 6.42 -19.66
CA ASN A 35 6.75 5.58 -18.97
C ASN A 35 6.39 5.46 -17.49
N LEU A 36 6.26 4.23 -17.01
CA LEU A 36 6.04 3.92 -15.60
C LEU A 36 7.35 3.45 -14.96
N ASP A 37 7.65 3.95 -13.77
CA ASP A 37 8.88 3.62 -13.03
C ASP A 37 8.70 2.43 -12.09
N GLY A 38 7.47 2.09 -11.71
CA GLY A 38 7.19 0.96 -10.82
C GLY A 38 5.73 0.84 -10.41
N VAL A 39 5.45 -0.16 -9.60
CA VAL A 39 4.14 -0.41 -9.00
C VAL A 39 4.28 -0.47 -7.48
N ILE A 40 3.63 0.43 -6.77
CA ILE A 40 3.57 0.40 -5.31
C ILE A 40 2.37 -0.44 -4.88
N ILE A 41 2.63 -1.49 -4.10
CA ILE A 41 1.61 -2.41 -3.58
C ILE A 41 1.50 -2.16 -2.08
N THR A 42 0.38 -1.58 -1.66
CA THR A 42 0.18 -1.09 -0.30
C THR A 42 -0.36 -2.17 0.66
N GLY A 43 -0.03 -3.43 0.43
CA GLY A 43 -0.26 -4.54 1.35
C GLY A 43 -1.58 -5.31 1.13
N ASP A 44 -1.81 -6.27 2.01
CA ASP A 44 -2.93 -7.22 1.97
C ASP A 44 -2.97 -8.00 0.64
N ILE A 45 -1.82 -8.52 0.23
CA ILE A 45 -1.66 -9.32 -0.98
C ILE A 45 -2.34 -10.67 -0.80
N SER A 46 -2.06 -11.34 0.30
CA SER A 46 -2.67 -12.61 0.70
C SER A 46 -3.71 -12.40 1.80
N ASP A 47 -4.68 -13.30 1.91
CA ASP A 47 -5.65 -13.33 3.00
C ASP A 47 -5.35 -14.49 3.97
N ASP A 48 -4.68 -15.52 3.48
CA ASP A 48 -4.34 -16.74 4.21
C ASP A 48 -2.85 -16.87 4.55
N GLY A 49 -2.02 -15.92 4.06
CA GLY A 49 -0.57 -15.94 4.24
C GLY A 49 0.14 -17.09 3.53
N SER A 50 -0.55 -17.84 2.64
CA SER A 50 0.01 -18.99 1.97
C SER A 50 1.06 -18.61 0.93
N THR A 51 2.09 -19.44 0.78
CA THR A 51 3.11 -19.28 -0.28
C THR A 51 2.48 -19.30 -1.67
N ALA A 52 1.42 -20.08 -1.87
CA ALA A 52 0.71 -20.16 -3.14
C ALA A 52 0.04 -18.83 -3.51
N SER A 53 -0.60 -18.13 -2.54
CA SER A 53 -1.21 -16.82 -2.75
C SER A 53 -0.19 -15.79 -3.20
N TYR A 54 1.00 -15.74 -2.57
CA TYR A 54 2.07 -14.82 -2.97
C TYR A 54 2.66 -15.18 -4.34
N SER A 55 2.83 -16.48 -4.63
CA SER A 55 3.28 -16.94 -5.95
C SER A 55 2.32 -16.48 -7.04
N ASP A 56 1.04 -16.71 -6.85
CA ASP A 56 -0.01 -16.32 -7.79
C ASP A 56 -0.06 -14.81 -8.01
N ALA A 57 0.00 -14.04 -6.92
CA ALA A 57 0.03 -12.58 -7.02
C ALA A 57 1.24 -12.07 -7.78
N TYR A 58 2.42 -12.61 -7.45
CA TYR A 58 3.67 -12.24 -8.11
C TYR A 58 3.65 -12.61 -9.60
N ASP A 59 3.20 -13.81 -9.95
CA ASP A 59 3.14 -14.28 -11.33
C ASP A 59 2.22 -13.41 -12.21
N ILE A 60 1.13 -12.90 -11.65
CA ILE A 60 0.24 -11.98 -12.34
C ILE A 60 0.86 -10.58 -12.45
N LEU A 61 1.39 -10.04 -11.36
CA LEU A 61 1.90 -8.67 -11.32
C LEU A 61 3.18 -8.50 -12.12
N LYS A 62 4.07 -9.50 -12.19
CA LYS A 62 5.29 -9.44 -12.99
C LYS A 62 5.05 -9.27 -14.50
N GLU A 63 3.84 -9.56 -14.99
CA GLU A 63 3.47 -9.33 -16.39
C GLU A 63 3.47 -7.83 -16.76
N LEU A 64 3.43 -6.94 -15.76
CA LEU A 64 3.59 -5.50 -15.98
C LEU A 64 5.01 -5.12 -16.44
N HIS A 65 6.00 -5.99 -16.20
CA HIS A 65 7.43 -5.74 -16.47
C HIS A 65 7.95 -4.45 -15.82
N LEU A 66 7.54 -4.21 -14.60
CA LEU A 66 7.90 -3.05 -13.77
C LEU A 66 8.40 -3.53 -12.40
N PRO A 67 9.27 -2.77 -11.72
CA PRO A 67 9.61 -3.02 -10.33
C PRO A 67 8.35 -3.08 -9.45
N LEU A 68 8.26 -4.12 -8.60
CA LEU A 68 7.16 -4.34 -7.68
C LEU A 68 7.58 -3.91 -6.27
N LEU A 69 7.14 -2.73 -5.85
CA LEU A 69 7.49 -2.10 -4.59
C LEU A 69 6.41 -2.39 -3.54
N ALA A 70 6.50 -3.53 -2.88
CA ALA A 70 5.46 -4.00 -1.97
C ALA A 70 5.79 -3.69 -0.50
N ILE A 71 4.75 -3.49 0.30
CA ILE A 71 4.79 -3.49 1.77
C ILE A 71 3.76 -4.48 2.29
N PRO A 72 3.94 -5.09 3.47
CA PRO A 72 2.96 -6.01 4.02
C PRO A 72 1.76 -5.27 4.62
N GLY A 73 0.56 -5.86 4.50
CA GLY A 73 -0.64 -5.48 5.23
C GLY A 73 -0.90 -6.43 6.41
N ASN A 74 -2.02 -6.21 7.12
CA ASN A 74 -2.33 -6.98 8.32
C ASN A 74 -2.76 -8.43 8.05
N HIS A 75 -3.12 -8.77 6.80
CA HIS A 75 -3.40 -10.15 6.38
C HIS A 75 -2.16 -10.89 5.90
N ASP A 76 -1.06 -10.18 5.61
CA ASP A 76 0.15 -10.78 5.09
C ASP A 76 1.01 -11.45 6.17
N LEU A 77 1.88 -12.36 5.73
CA LEU A 77 2.97 -12.93 6.52
C LEU A 77 4.31 -12.55 5.87
N ARG A 78 5.24 -12.01 6.67
CA ARG A 78 6.53 -11.47 6.19
C ARG A 78 7.35 -12.47 5.40
N GLN A 79 7.65 -13.62 5.97
CA GLN A 79 8.59 -14.57 5.38
C GLN A 79 8.11 -15.13 4.03
N PRO A 80 6.86 -15.62 3.88
CA PRO A 80 6.36 -16.04 2.58
C PRO A 80 6.33 -14.89 1.55
N MET A 81 5.94 -13.68 1.97
CA MET A 81 5.90 -12.50 1.10
C MET A 81 7.29 -12.10 0.61
N MET A 82 8.31 -12.09 1.48
CA MET A 82 9.70 -11.78 1.13
C MET A 82 10.23 -12.66 0.00
N SER A 83 9.87 -13.94 -0.01
CA SER A 83 10.33 -14.89 -1.01
C SER A 83 9.96 -14.50 -2.46
N TYR A 84 8.92 -13.69 -2.63
CA TYR A 84 8.45 -13.24 -3.94
C TYR A 84 8.69 -11.75 -4.18
N PHE A 85 8.40 -10.89 -3.22
CA PHE A 85 8.33 -9.43 -3.39
C PHE A 85 9.59 -8.67 -2.95
N ALA A 86 10.63 -9.34 -2.44
CA ALA A 86 11.90 -8.70 -2.12
C ALA A 86 12.89 -8.67 -3.32
N LYS A 87 12.46 -9.06 -4.53
CA LYS A 87 13.37 -9.21 -5.67
C LYS A 87 13.79 -7.88 -6.30
N ASP A 88 12.90 -6.91 -6.26
CA ASP A 88 13.09 -5.60 -6.89
C ASP A 88 13.50 -4.52 -5.89
N ILE A 89 13.57 -4.87 -4.60
CA ILE A 89 13.86 -3.95 -3.48
C ILE A 89 14.93 -4.54 -2.57
N GLU A 90 15.74 -3.67 -2.00
CA GLU A 90 16.72 -4.05 -0.97
C GLU A 90 16.08 -3.94 0.41
N ILE A 91 15.79 -5.09 1.02
CA ILE A 91 15.25 -5.16 2.37
C ILE A 91 16.33 -4.78 3.37
N GLN A 92 16.07 -3.81 4.22
CA GLN A 92 17.03 -3.27 5.20
C GLN A 92 17.29 -4.23 6.37
N ASN A 93 16.32 -5.08 6.68
CA ASN A 93 16.41 -6.05 7.76
C ASN A 93 15.67 -7.34 7.37
N SER A 94 16.31 -8.51 7.56
CA SER A 94 15.72 -9.81 7.21
C SER A 94 14.48 -10.20 8.04
N GLU A 95 14.23 -9.52 9.16
CA GLU A 95 13.06 -9.76 10.02
C GLU A 95 11.84 -8.90 9.63
N PHE A 96 12.08 -7.76 8.97
CA PHE A 96 11.05 -6.78 8.66
C PHE A 96 11.09 -6.38 7.19
N PHE A 97 10.00 -5.86 6.67
CA PHE A 97 9.86 -5.54 5.25
C PHE A 97 10.00 -4.03 4.99
N ASP A 98 11.00 -3.40 5.63
CA ASP A 98 11.34 -2.00 5.41
C ASP A 98 12.36 -1.87 4.28
N TRP A 99 12.18 -0.88 3.39
CA TRP A 99 13.05 -0.66 2.24
C TRP A 99 13.06 0.80 1.79
N VAL A 100 14.09 1.15 1.03
CA VAL A 100 14.21 2.43 0.33
C VAL A 100 14.45 2.14 -1.15
N TYR A 101 13.79 2.86 -2.01
CA TYR A 101 13.91 2.77 -3.46
C TYR A 101 13.98 4.15 -4.07
N GLU A 102 14.82 4.33 -5.09
CA GLU A 102 15.01 5.61 -5.74
C GLU A 102 14.79 5.54 -7.25
N THR A 103 14.05 6.52 -7.76
CA THR A 103 14.02 6.84 -9.18
C THR A 103 14.91 8.07 -9.47
N SER A 104 14.86 8.59 -10.67
CA SER A 104 15.61 9.80 -11.04
C SER A 104 15.19 11.02 -10.21
N ASP A 105 13.91 11.12 -9.82
CA ASP A 105 13.29 12.32 -9.25
C ASP A 105 12.49 12.04 -7.95
N THR A 106 12.42 10.78 -7.52
CA THR A 106 11.61 10.38 -6.36
C THR A 106 12.37 9.42 -5.46
N LEU A 107 12.34 9.70 -4.16
CA LEU A 107 12.75 8.80 -3.08
C LEU A 107 11.48 8.14 -2.53
N ILE A 108 11.44 6.81 -2.54
CA ILE A 108 10.30 6.02 -2.06
C ILE A 108 10.76 5.21 -0.85
N ILE A 109 10.08 5.38 0.27
CA ILE A 109 10.37 4.69 1.53
C ILE A 109 9.17 3.80 1.83
N GLY A 110 9.38 2.50 1.90
CA GLY A 110 8.36 1.53 2.31
C GLY A 110 8.60 1.07 3.73
N LEU A 111 7.61 1.26 4.60
CA LEU A 111 7.71 0.83 6.00
C LEU A 111 6.66 -0.22 6.33
N ASP A 112 7.11 -1.23 7.00
CA ASP A 112 6.32 -2.35 7.48
C ASP A 112 5.58 -1.98 8.76
N THR A 113 4.26 -1.84 8.68
CA THR A 113 3.38 -1.56 9.82
C THR A 113 2.68 -2.81 10.36
N LEU A 114 3.01 -4.01 9.83
CA LEU A 114 2.38 -5.26 10.22
C LEU A 114 2.71 -5.61 11.68
N VAL A 115 1.67 -5.92 12.45
CA VAL A 115 1.76 -6.62 13.73
C VAL A 115 1.09 -7.97 13.54
N GLU A 116 1.89 -9.03 13.35
CA GLU A 116 1.34 -10.35 13.01
C GLU A 116 0.28 -10.81 14.02
N GLY A 117 -0.86 -11.26 13.50
CA GLY A 117 -2.00 -11.68 14.33
C GLY A 117 -2.85 -10.52 14.87
N GLN A 118 -2.57 -9.28 14.50
CA GLN A 118 -3.38 -8.11 14.84
C GLN A 118 -3.90 -7.44 13.58
N ASN A 119 -5.06 -6.76 13.69
CA ASN A 119 -5.61 -6.00 12.57
C ASN A 119 -5.13 -4.56 12.50
N HIS A 120 -4.54 -4.03 13.58
CA HIS A 120 -3.97 -2.69 13.63
C HIS A 120 -2.50 -2.68 13.24
N GLY A 121 -2.02 -1.53 12.80
CA GLY A 121 -0.61 -1.33 12.49
C GLY A 121 0.15 -0.65 13.61
N MET A 122 1.46 -0.86 13.62
CA MET A 122 2.42 -0.15 14.47
C MET A 122 3.78 -0.08 13.77
N LEU A 123 4.39 1.08 13.73
CA LEU A 123 5.78 1.25 13.29
C LEU A 123 6.72 0.90 14.45
N ARG A 124 7.77 0.19 14.13
CA ARG A 124 8.82 -0.15 15.08
C ARG A 124 9.83 1.00 15.21
N PRO A 125 10.59 1.07 16.30
CA PRO A 125 11.67 2.05 16.44
C PRO A 125 12.68 1.98 15.28
N GLU A 126 13.00 0.79 14.78
CA GLU A 126 13.90 0.59 13.65
C GLU A 126 13.34 1.18 12.34
N SER A 127 12.05 1.00 12.09
CA SER A 127 11.36 1.59 10.92
C SER A 127 11.32 3.12 11.00
N LEU A 128 11.03 3.67 12.18
CA LEU A 128 11.07 5.12 12.42
C LEU A 128 12.48 5.68 12.28
N ASN A 129 13.50 4.95 12.74
CA ASN A 129 14.91 5.34 12.58
C ASN A 129 15.31 5.35 11.10
N LEU A 130 14.94 4.32 10.32
CA LEU A 130 15.17 4.29 8.88
C LEU A 130 14.54 5.50 8.19
N LEU A 131 13.30 5.84 8.55
CA LEU A 131 12.61 7.01 8.01
C LEU A 131 13.37 8.29 8.37
N PHE A 132 13.70 8.47 9.64
CA PHE A 132 14.42 9.66 10.13
C PHE A 132 15.77 9.84 9.44
N GLU A 133 16.56 8.77 9.31
CA GLU A 133 17.85 8.80 8.62
C GLU A 133 17.68 9.14 7.14
N SER A 134 16.67 8.57 6.47
CA SER A 134 16.37 8.87 5.07
C SER A 134 15.96 10.32 4.84
N LEU A 135 15.16 10.89 5.76
CA LEU A 135 14.68 12.28 5.67
C LEU A 135 15.77 13.32 6.00
N ASN A 136 16.77 12.94 6.77
CA ASN A 136 17.92 13.80 7.08
C ASN A 136 18.98 13.83 5.96
N GLN A 137 18.88 12.97 4.95
CA GLN A 137 19.77 13.07 3.79
C GLN A 137 19.34 14.23 2.89
N PRO A 138 20.28 15.09 2.47
CA PRO A 138 19.96 16.16 1.53
C PRO A 138 19.43 15.55 0.22
N THR A 139 18.23 15.93 -0.17
CA THR A 139 17.65 15.52 -1.44
C THR A 139 16.75 16.60 -2.03
N GLU A 140 16.79 16.76 -3.34
CA GLU A 140 15.83 17.56 -4.10
C GLU A 140 14.72 16.68 -4.72
N LYS A 141 14.79 15.36 -4.50
CA LYS A 141 13.78 14.42 -4.97
C LYS A 141 12.48 14.58 -4.18
N ASN A 142 11.37 14.37 -4.85
CA ASN A 142 10.10 14.20 -4.16
C ASN A 142 10.15 12.96 -3.26
N ILE A 143 9.42 12.97 -2.15
CA ILE A 143 9.43 11.87 -1.18
C ILE A 143 8.05 11.23 -1.10
N ILE A 144 8.02 9.91 -1.29
CA ILE A 144 6.86 9.05 -1.06
C ILE A 144 7.15 8.17 0.15
N LEU A 145 6.24 8.14 1.10
CA LEU A 145 6.20 7.14 2.16
C LEU A 145 5.06 6.17 1.90
N ALA A 146 5.37 4.89 1.75
CA ALA A 146 4.39 3.82 1.61
C ALA A 146 4.26 3.06 2.93
N ILE A 147 3.05 3.05 3.50
CA ILE A 147 2.68 2.29 4.70
C ILE A 147 1.31 1.67 4.50
N HIS A 148 1.03 0.52 5.12
CA HIS A 148 -0.28 -0.13 4.93
C HIS A 148 -1.40 0.59 5.71
N HIS A 149 -1.23 0.76 7.01
CA HIS A 149 -2.24 1.34 7.89
C HIS A 149 -2.20 2.87 7.82
N PRO A 150 -3.34 3.54 7.50
CA PRO A 150 -3.39 5.00 7.46
C PRO A 150 -3.07 5.63 8.82
N PRO A 151 -2.28 6.73 8.85
CA PRO A 151 -1.99 7.47 10.07
C PRO A 151 -3.07 8.50 10.42
N ILE A 152 -4.17 8.52 9.67
CA ILE A 152 -5.30 9.45 9.85
C ILE A 152 -6.61 8.68 9.92
N ASN A 153 -7.60 9.25 10.59
CA ASN A 153 -8.94 8.69 10.63
C ASN A 153 -9.66 8.89 9.29
N THR A 154 -10.29 7.84 8.81
CA THR A 154 -11.10 7.82 7.58
C THR A 154 -12.56 8.21 7.82
N GLY A 155 -13.00 8.17 9.08
CA GLY A 155 -14.38 8.35 9.49
C GLY A 155 -15.25 7.10 9.39
N ILE A 156 -14.64 5.93 9.16
CA ILE A 156 -15.28 4.62 9.29
C ILE A 156 -14.86 4.05 10.65
N PRO A 157 -15.71 4.05 11.69
CA PRO A 157 -15.29 3.80 13.06
C PRO A 157 -14.51 2.50 13.26
N PHE A 158 -14.96 1.39 12.66
CA PHE A 158 -14.27 0.11 12.83
C PHE A 158 -12.91 0.04 12.12
N MET A 159 -12.69 0.83 11.05
CA MET A 159 -11.39 0.95 10.40
C MET A 159 -10.46 1.88 11.17
N ASP A 160 -11.01 2.94 11.74
CA ASP A 160 -10.24 3.88 12.56
C ASP A 160 -9.75 3.21 13.86
N GLU A 161 -10.53 2.22 14.40
CA GLU A 161 -10.10 1.40 15.55
C GLU A 161 -8.87 0.51 15.24
N ILE A 162 -8.63 0.16 13.99
CA ILE A 162 -7.54 -0.71 13.53
C ILE A 162 -6.53 -0.01 12.62
N ALA A 163 -6.50 1.32 12.64
CA ALA A 163 -5.51 2.15 11.95
C ALA A 163 -4.10 2.04 12.58
N LEU A 164 -3.17 2.85 12.12
CA LEU A 164 -1.82 2.96 12.71
C LEU A 164 -1.90 3.46 14.16
N LYS A 165 -1.34 2.72 15.13
CA LYS A 165 -1.47 3.03 16.56
C LYS A 165 -0.54 4.13 17.03
N ASN A 166 0.63 4.26 16.43
CA ASN A 166 1.62 5.26 16.80
C ASN A 166 1.81 6.34 15.72
N SER A 167 0.69 6.86 15.22
CA SER A 167 0.67 7.96 14.25
C SER A 167 1.32 9.24 14.78
N ASP A 168 1.31 9.46 16.09
CA ASP A 168 1.98 10.60 16.72
C ASP A 168 3.50 10.50 16.59
N GLU A 169 4.09 9.31 16.85
CA GLU A 169 5.52 9.05 16.67
C GLU A 169 5.92 9.20 15.19
N LEU A 170 5.07 8.74 14.26
CA LEU A 170 5.27 8.99 12.83
C LEU A 170 5.26 10.48 12.52
N SER A 171 4.31 11.23 13.06
CA SER A 171 4.21 12.68 12.85
C SER A 171 5.47 13.40 13.34
N GLU A 172 5.95 13.07 14.54
CA GLU A 172 7.19 13.61 15.10
C GLU A 172 8.41 13.27 14.21
N CYS A 173 8.48 12.06 13.67
CA CYS A 173 9.54 11.68 12.76
C CYS A 173 9.50 12.47 11.45
N LEU A 174 8.30 12.72 10.93
CA LEU A 174 8.09 13.50 9.70
C LEU A 174 8.44 14.99 9.84
N ASP A 175 8.50 15.52 11.06
CA ASP A 175 8.96 16.91 11.31
C ASP A 175 10.44 17.12 10.89
N ALA A 176 11.21 16.03 10.72
CA ALA A 176 12.55 16.11 10.15
C ALA A 176 12.57 16.41 8.65
N ALA A 177 11.46 16.27 7.95
CA ALA A 177 11.40 16.51 6.52
C ALA A 177 11.40 18.01 6.22
N ASN A 178 12.26 18.43 5.28
CA ASN A 178 12.34 19.82 4.81
C ASN A 178 11.29 20.15 3.72
N GLN A 179 10.45 19.20 3.34
CA GLN A 179 9.46 19.34 2.27
C GLN A 179 8.22 18.46 2.54
N PRO A 180 7.07 18.77 1.92
CA PRO A 180 5.89 17.92 2.01
C PRO A 180 6.15 16.53 1.42
N ILE A 181 5.70 15.49 2.13
CA ILE A 181 5.78 14.08 1.73
C ILE A 181 4.40 13.62 1.27
N ARG A 182 4.36 12.74 0.28
CA ARG A 182 3.16 11.97 -0.10
C ARG A 182 3.16 10.65 0.66
N ILE A 183 2.19 10.46 1.54
CA ILE A 183 1.98 9.20 2.27
C ILE A 183 0.92 8.39 1.53
N LEU A 184 1.29 7.18 1.09
CA LEU A 184 0.42 6.25 0.39
C LEU A 184 0.06 5.10 1.33
N CYS A 185 -1.24 4.79 1.42
CA CYS A 185 -1.74 3.76 2.32
C CYS A 185 -2.67 2.78 1.61
N GLY A 186 -2.86 1.60 2.22
CA GLY A 186 -3.85 0.59 1.86
C GLY A 186 -4.98 0.49 2.89
N HIS A 187 -5.27 -0.74 3.33
CA HIS A 187 -6.11 -1.13 4.46
C HIS A 187 -7.61 -0.82 4.35
N VAL A 188 -7.99 0.37 3.92
CA VAL A 188 -9.38 0.85 3.95
C VAL A 188 -10.17 0.58 2.67
N HIS A 189 -9.58 -0.08 1.69
CA HIS A 189 -10.17 -0.51 0.40
C HIS A 189 -10.85 0.60 -0.41
N GLY A 190 -10.72 1.84 0.00
CA GLY A 190 -11.32 3.01 -0.64
C GLY A 190 -10.32 4.15 -0.74
N VAL A 191 -10.71 5.19 -1.47
CA VAL A 191 -9.88 6.37 -1.60
C VAL A 191 -10.31 7.40 -0.57
N TYR A 192 -9.39 7.70 0.31
CA TYR A 192 -9.51 8.75 1.31
C TYR A 192 -8.30 9.66 1.18
N GLN A 193 -8.53 10.95 1.32
CA GLN A 193 -7.49 11.95 1.30
C GLN A 193 -7.56 12.79 2.56
N GLY A 194 -6.40 13.09 3.10
CA GLY A 194 -6.25 13.95 4.26
C GLY A 194 -4.82 14.43 4.39
N THR A 195 -4.49 14.97 5.54
CA THR A 195 -3.14 15.45 5.85
C THR A 195 -2.72 15.00 7.23
N LEU A 196 -1.42 14.73 7.39
CA LEU A 196 -0.72 14.61 8.66
C LEU A 196 0.31 15.76 8.71
N GLY A 197 0.04 16.78 9.48
CA GLY A 197 0.79 18.04 9.39
C GLY A 197 0.73 18.63 7.98
N ILE A 198 1.88 18.93 7.39
CA ILE A 198 2.01 19.42 6.01
C ILE A 198 2.00 18.30 4.95
N HIS A 199 2.06 17.04 5.37
CA HIS A 199 2.19 15.88 4.51
C HIS A 199 0.81 15.41 4.03
N SER A 200 0.70 15.07 2.76
CA SER A 200 -0.56 14.58 2.19
C SER A 200 -0.67 13.06 2.34
N VAL A 201 -1.83 12.60 2.79
CA VAL A 201 -2.14 11.18 2.94
C VAL A 201 -3.19 10.79 1.90
N VAL A 202 -2.92 9.72 1.16
CA VAL A 202 -3.84 9.16 0.15
C VAL A 202 -3.90 7.65 0.34
N THR A 203 -5.11 7.10 0.44
CA THR A 203 -5.30 5.65 0.44
C THR A 203 -5.58 5.16 -0.97
N ALA A 204 -4.97 4.04 -1.35
CA ALA A 204 -5.22 3.39 -2.63
C ALA A 204 -6.56 2.62 -2.59
N PRO A 205 -7.27 2.54 -3.73
CA PRO A 205 -8.42 1.65 -3.82
C PRO A 205 -7.95 0.20 -3.80
N SER A 206 -8.77 -0.69 -3.24
CA SER A 206 -8.56 -2.13 -3.41
C SER A 206 -8.86 -2.54 -4.85
N THR A 207 -8.15 -3.53 -5.37
CA THR A 207 -8.48 -4.12 -6.68
C THR A 207 -9.75 -4.95 -6.66
N CYS A 208 -10.29 -5.28 -5.50
CA CYS A 208 -11.30 -6.32 -5.34
C CYS A 208 -12.58 -5.85 -4.63
N THR A 209 -12.45 -5.20 -3.48
CA THR A 209 -13.58 -4.91 -2.59
C THR A 209 -13.51 -3.47 -2.08
N ARG A 210 -14.62 -3.01 -1.55
CA ARG A 210 -14.74 -1.70 -0.93
C ARG A 210 -15.58 -1.78 0.35
N PHE A 211 -15.14 -1.11 1.42
CA PHE A 211 -15.98 -0.90 2.59
C PHE A 211 -17.04 0.18 2.33
N SER A 212 -18.23 0.01 2.89
CA SER A 212 -19.25 1.04 2.84
C SER A 212 -18.87 2.20 3.76
N PHE A 213 -18.81 3.41 3.21
CA PHE A 213 -18.62 4.59 4.05
C PHE A 213 -19.85 4.78 4.94
N ASN A 214 -19.66 4.69 6.24
CA ASN A 214 -20.71 4.89 7.24
C ASN A 214 -20.07 5.33 8.57
N LYS A 215 -20.46 6.49 9.05
CA LYS A 215 -19.95 7.10 10.28
C LYS A 215 -20.60 6.58 11.57
N ARG A 216 -21.59 5.71 11.46
CA ARG A 216 -22.27 5.15 12.63
C ARG A 216 -21.44 4.04 13.23
N THR A 217 -21.31 4.04 14.56
CA THR A 217 -20.58 3.00 15.30
C THR A 217 -21.29 1.65 15.32
N ASP A 218 -22.62 1.64 15.13
CA ASP A 218 -23.47 0.45 15.04
C ASP A 218 -23.70 -0.01 13.59
N ALA A 219 -23.02 0.58 12.60
CA ALA A 219 -23.15 0.17 11.21
C ALA A 219 -22.66 -1.26 11.00
N PRO A 220 -23.28 -2.03 10.08
CA PRO A 220 -22.79 -3.33 9.71
C PRO A 220 -21.36 -3.25 9.20
N LYS A 221 -20.47 -4.03 9.80
CA LYS A 221 -19.09 -4.22 9.31
C LYS A 221 -19.14 -5.12 8.09
N GLY A 222 -18.41 -4.75 7.04
CA GLY A 222 -18.32 -5.57 5.85
C GLY A 222 -17.96 -4.79 4.60
N PHE A 223 -17.65 -5.54 3.57
CA PHE A 223 -17.27 -5.00 2.26
C PHE A 223 -18.34 -5.32 1.21
N LYS A 224 -18.27 -4.59 0.11
CA LYS A 224 -19.08 -4.83 -1.09
C LYS A 224 -18.15 -5.03 -2.27
N LEU A 225 -18.58 -5.89 -3.20
CA LEU A 225 -18.07 -5.83 -4.56
C LEU A 225 -18.46 -4.47 -5.14
N SER A 226 -17.51 -3.74 -5.60
CA SER A 226 -17.70 -2.40 -6.17
C SER A 226 -16.73 -2.22 -7.32
N PRO A 227 -17.00 -1.33 -8.26
CA PRO A 227 -15.96 -0.91 -9.20
C PRO A 227 -14.71 -0.59 -8.42
N THR A 228 -13.67 -1.35 -8.69
CA THR A 228 -12.36 -1.30 -8.05
C THR A 228 -11.39 -0.67 -9.02
N GLY A 229 -10.17 -0.43 -8.63
CA GLY A 229 -9.23 0.20 -9.51
C GLY A 229 -7.84 0.27 -8.92
N PHE A 230 -7.08 1.18 -9.48
CA PHE A 230 -5.76 1.54 -9.01
C PHE A 230 -5.58 3.06 -9.05
N ALA A 231 -4.62 3.56 -8.33
CA ALA A 231 -4.20 4.95 -8.38
C ALA A 231 -3.01 5.07 -9.35
N TYR A 232 -3.09 6.00 -10.30
CA TYR A 232 -1.94 6.49 -11.04
C TYR A 232 -1.35 7.67 -10.28
N LEU A 233 -0.08 7.63 -9.97
CA LEU A 233 0.64 8.69 -9.28
C LEU A 233 1.74 9.19 -10.20
N GLU A 234 1.83 10.50 -10.37
CA GLU A 234 2.92 11.16 -11.06
C GLU A 234 3.63 12.11 -10.11
N SER A 235 4.95 12.01 -10.12
CA SER A 235 5.88 12.90 -9.43
C SER A 235 6.53 13.82 -10.46
N SER A 236 6.61 15.10 -10.16
CA SER A 236 7.30 16.09 -10.98
C SER A 236 7.94 17.15 -10.10
N LYS A 237 8.75 18.03 -10.69
CA LYS A 237 9.34 19.18 -9.97
C LYS A 237 8.29 20.12 -9.32
N ASP A 238 7.06 20.05 -9.80
CA ASP A 238 5.96 20.87 -9.28
C ASP A 238 5.16 20.16 -8.17
N GLY A 239 5.58 18.92 -7.80
CA GLY A 239 4.97 18.08 -6.76
C GLY A 239 4.29 16.82 -7.30
N PHE A 240 3.26 16.36 -6.60
CA PHE A 240 2.53 15.15 -6.94
C PHE A 240 1.11 15.42 -7.42
N TRP A 241 0.65 14.65 -8.39
CA TRP A 241 -0.77 14.51 -8.66
C TRP A 241 -1.18 13.03 -8.73
N THR A 242 -2.43 12.76 -8.47
CA THR A 242 -2.96 11.40 -8.44
C THR A 242 -4.26 11.33 -9.21
N ALA A 243 -4.33 10.41 -10.15
CA ALA A 243 -5.56 10.03 -10.83
C ALA A 243 -6.04 8.67 -10.33
N LEU A 244 -7.34 8.52 -10.21
CA LEU A 244 -7.97 7.26 -9.85
C LEU A 244 -8.57 6.64 -11.10
N THR A 245 -8.18 5.43 -11.38
CA THR A 245 -8.68 4.67 -12.52
C THR A 245 -9.51 3.50 -12.03
N THR A 246 -10.75 3.42 -12.48
CA THR A 246 -11.62 2.28 -12.17
C THR A 246 -11.38 1.14 -13.17
N VAL A 247 -11.43 -0.08 -12.66
CA VAL A 247 -11.44 -1.31 -13.45
C VAL A 247 -12.91 -1.73 -13.59
N ASN A 248 -13.55 -1.39 -14.71
CA ASN A 248 -14.92 -1.82 -15.05
C ASN A 248 -14.87 -3.06 -15.92
#